data_759c630e989b7fbf9ae4d0c4f9f314f1
#
_entry.id   759c630e989b7fbf9ae4d0c4f9f314f1
#
_cell.length_a   1.000
_cell.length_b   1.000
_cell.length_c   1.000
_cell.angle_alpha   90.00
_cell.angle_beta   90.00
_cell.angle_gamma   90.00
#
_symmetry.space_group_name_H-M   'P 1'
#
loop_
_entity.id
_entity.type
_entity.pdbx_description
1 polymer ?
#
loop_
_entity_poly.entity_id
_entity_poly.type
_entity_poly.pdbx_seq_one_letter_code
_entity_poly.pdbx_strand_id
1 'polypeptide(L)'
;MKKSLIFITFTLLVYTTNAQSIVGKWKTIDDETGKEKSIVEIYKKGDKYFGKIIDILNPKKKEKNCIKCSDYRKDQPVLGMEIIKDLEQDNNEFEDGTILDPENGKIYDCKIWLKDKNTLNVRGYVMFFYRTQEWIRFS
;
A
#
# COMPACT_ATOMS: atom_id res chain seq x y z
N MET A 1 -39.42 -33.31 -45.04
CA MET A 1 -38.09 -33.28 -44.37
C MET A 1 -38.07 -32.08 -43.44
N LYS A 2 -38.10 -32.35 -42.15
CA LYS A 2 -37.94 -31.28 -41.14
C LYS A 2 -36.44 -31.14 -40.82
N LYS A 3 -35.86 -30.00 -41.18
CA LYS A 3 -34.51 -29.66 -40.75
C LYS A 3 -34.58 -29.04 -39.34
N SER A 4 -34.15 -29.79 -38.34
CA SER A 4 -34.00 -29.28 -36.98
C SER A 4 -32.78 -28.40 -36.94
N LEU A 5 -33.00 -27.08 -36.77
CA LEU A 5 -31.91 -26.16 -36.46
C LEU A 5 -31.69 -26.23 -34.94
N ILE A 6 -30.57 -26.86 -34.55
CA ILE A 6 -30.11 -26.85 -33.17
C ILE A 6 -29.37 -25.51 -32.94
N PHE A 7 -30.04 -24.60 -32.26
CA PHE A 7 -29.39 -23.39 -31.74
C PHE A 7 -28.56 -23.76 -30.50
N ILE A 8 -27.26 -23.87 -30.68
CA ILE A 8 -26.34 -23.98 -29.55
C ILE A 8 -26.14 -22.58 -28.99
N THR A 9 -26.86 -22.29 -27.91
CA THR A 9 -26.64 -21.05 -27.16
C THR A 9 -25.33 -21.19 -26.38
N PHE A 10 -24.28 -20.54 -26.87
CA PHE A 10 -23.00 -20.47 -26.19
C PHE A 10 -23.13 -19.43 -25.06
N THR A 11 -23.41 -19.92 -23.86
CA THR A 11 -23.44 -19.04 -22.67
C THR A 11 -22.00 -18.66 -22.32
N LEU A 12 -21.60 -17.44 -22.65
CA LEU A 12 -20.34 -16.87 -22.22
C LEU A 12 -20.40 -16.67 -20.70
N LEU A 13 -19.78 -17.57 -19.94
CA LEU A 13 -19.55 -17.31 -18.51
C LEU A 13 -18.49 -16.19 -18.40
N VAL A 14 -18.94 -14.99 -18.12
CA VAL A 14 -18.05 -13.89 -17.76
C VAL A 14 -17.58 -14.14 -16.34
N TYR A 15 -16.39 -14.70 -16.18
CA TYR A 15 -15.70 -14.74 -14.89
C TYR A 15 -15.25 -13.31 -14.57
N THR A 16 -15.98 -12.64 -13.70
CA THR A 16 -15.49 -11.40 -13.10
C THR A 16 -14.37 -11.76 -12.13
N THR A 17 -13.14 -11.69 -12.59
CA THR A 17 -12.00 -11.73 -11.69
C THR A 17 -12.01 -10.43 -10.89
N ASN A 18 -12.44 -10.50 -9.63
CA ASN A 18 -12.24 -9.39 -8.69
C ASN A 18 -10.73 -9.26 -8.47
N ALA A 19 -10.11 -8.33 -9.20
CA ALA A 19 -8.73 -7.93 -8.92
C ALA A 19 -8.69 -7.37 -7.51
N GLN A 20 -7.95 -8.03 -6.61
CA GLN A 20 -7.77 -7.57 -5.24
C GLN A 20 -7.02 -6.24 -5.27
N SER A 21 -7.58 -5.21 -4.64
CA SER A 21 -7.03 -3.87 -4.61
C SER A 21 -6.13 -3.68 -3.39
N ILE A 22 -5.02 -2.95 -3.56
CA ILE A 22 -4.22 -2.45 -2.45
C ILE A 22 -4.85 -1.23 -1.77
N VAL A 23 -5.86 -0.62 -2.40
CA VAL A 23 -6.59 0.52 -1.84
C VAL A 23 -7.33 0.08 -0.58
N GLY A 24 -7.20 0.87 0.46
CA GLY A 24 -7.79 0.59 1.76
C GLY A 24 -6.87 0.95 2.91
N LYS A 25 -7.22 0.47 4.09
CA LYS A 25 -6.49 0.76 5.33
C LYS A 25 -5.69 -0.45 5.77
N TRP A 26 -4.45 -0.20 6.17
CA TRP A 26 -3.48 -1.23 6.51
C TRP A 26 -2.83 -0.93 7.86
N LYS A 27 -2.73 -1.92 8.72
CA LYS A 27 -1.94 -1.83 9.96
C LYS A 27 -0.47 -2.10 9.65
N THR A 28 0.38 -1.18 10.05
CA THR A 28 1.82 -1.37 9.99
C THR A 28 2.31 -2.02 11.27
N ILE A 29 3.35 -2.85 11.14
CA ILE A 29 3.92 -3.59 12.25
C ILE A 29 5.33 -3.06 12.50
N ASP A 30 5.64 -2.83 13.77
CA ASP A 30 6.98 -2.46 14.20
C ASP A 30 7.92 -3.68 14.08
N ASP A 31 9.00 -3.53 13.34
CA ASP A 31 9.91 -4.64 13.05
C ASP A 31 10.72 -5.11 14.28
N GLU A 32 10.94 -4.22 15.24
CA GLU A 32 11.70 -4.54 16.44
C GLU A 32 10.84 -5.21 17.51
N THR A 33 9.60 -4.76 17.65
CA THR A 33 8.71 -5.21 18.73
C THR A 33 7.62 -6.17 18.28
N GLY A 34 7.33 -6.24 16.97
CA GLY A 34 6.22 -7.00 16.41
C GLY A 34 4.83 -6.42 16.71
N LYS A 35 4.77 -5.22 17.33
CA LYS A 35 3.51 -4.57 17.70
C LYS A 35 2.93 -3.76 16.55
N GLU A 36 1.63 -3.62 16.56
CA GLU A 36 0.92 -2.71 15.66
C GLU A 36 1.35 -1.27 15.92
N LYS A 37 1.72 -0.53 14.88
CA LYS A 37 2.35 0.78 14.97
C LYS A 37 1.45 1.91 14.51
N SER A 38 0.88 1.78 13.31
CA SER A 38 0.04 2.81 12.70
C SER A 38 -0.96 2.21 11.73
N ILE A 39 -1.91 3.03 11.32
CA ILE A 39 -2.82 2.72 10.20
C ILE A 39 -2.43 3.63 9.03
N VAL A 40 -2.16 3.01 7.89
CA VAL A 40 -1.89 3.69 6.63
C VAL A 40 -3.04 3.46 5.67
N GLU A 41 -3.58 4.53 5.13
CA GLU A 41 -4.57 4.46 4.06
C GLU A 41 -3.88 4.60 2.71
N ILE A 42 -4.04 3.57 1.86
CA ILE A 42 -3.59 3.61 0.47
C ILE A 42 -4.76 4.04 -0.39
N TYR A 43 -4.51 5.01 -1.26
CA TYR A 43 -5.52 5.59 -2.16
C TYR A 43 -4.92 5.89 -3.53
N LYS A 44 -5.78 5.94 -4.52
CA LYS A 44 -5.42 6.29 -5.89
C LYS A 44 -5.74 7.77 -6.13
N LYS A 45 -4.78 8.48 -6.72
CA LYS A 45 -4.94 9.87 -7.16
C LYS A 45 -4.40 10.00 -8.59
N GLY A 46 -5.30 10.27 -9.54
CA GLY A 46 -4.96 10.15 -10.96
C GLY A 46 -4.71 8.68 -11.32
N ASP A 47 -3.56 8.40 -11.91
CA ASP A 47 -3.10 7.06 -12.29
C ASP A 47 -2.05 6.47 -11.33
N LYS A 48 -1.76 7.18 -10.22
CA LYS A 48 -0.76 6.78 -9.23
C LYS A 48 -1.38 6.48 -7.88
N TYR A 49 -0.63 5.75 -7.06
CA TYR A 49 -1.05 5.35 -5.71
C TYR A 49 -0.19 6.02 -4.66
N PHE A 50 -0.84 6.38 -3.56
CA PHE A 50 -0.28 7.12 -2.42
C PHE A 50 -0.70 6.44 -1.13
N GLY A 51 0.00 6.73 -0.05
CA GLY A 51 -0.36 6.25 1.27
C GLY A 51 -0.10 7.30 2.33
N LYS A 52 -1.06 7.50 3.23
CA LYS A 52 -0.96 8.44 4.35
C LYS A 52 -1.21 7.77 5.68
N ILE A 53 -0.53 8.22 6.71
CA ILE A 53 -0.76 7.77 8.08
C ILE A 53 -2.04 8.42 8.59
N ILE A 54 -3.07 7.61 8.85
CA ILE A 54 -4.36 8.10 9.34
C ILE A 54 -4.56 7.88 10.84
N ASP A 55 -3.76 7.00 11.46
CA ASP A 55 -3.74 6.82 12.90
C ASP A 55 -2.36 6.32 13.36
N ILE A 56 -1.98 6.71 14.58
CA ILE A 56 -0.78 6.26 15.27
C ILE A 56 -1.24 5.58 16.56
N LEU A 57 -0.93 4.29 16.69
CA LEU A 57 -1.50 3.45 17.74
C LEU A 57 -0.87 3.64 19.12
N ASN A 58 0.37 4.15 19.18
CA ASN A 58 0.97 4.54 20.45
C ASN A 58 0.54 5.98 20.82
N PRO A 59 -0.26 6.18 21.88
CA PRO A 59 -0.74 7.51 22.28
C PRO A 59 0.37 8.53 22.52
N LYS A 60 1.54 8.07 23.00
CA LYS A 60 2.71 8.94 23.26
C LYS A 60 3.36 9.49 21.99
N LYS A 61 3.05 8.90 20.84
CA LYS A 61 3.62 9.29 19.55
C LYS A 61 2.64 10.04 18.64
N LYS A 62 1.38 10.21 19.03
CA LYS A 62 0.34 10.84 18.19
C LYS A 62 0.63 12.27 17.79
N GLU A 63 1.33 13.02 18.62
CA GLU A 63 1.63 14.45 18.40
C GLU A 63 3.04 14.67 17.86
N LYS A 64 3.76 13.61 17.46
CA LYS A 64 5.10 13.75 16.91
C LYS A 64 5.11 14.40 15.54
N ASN A 65 6.12 15.23 15.34
CA ASN A 65 6.46 15.82 14.04
C ASN A 65 7.66 15.08 13.45
N CYS A 66 7.81 15.15 12.12
CA CYS A 66 8.96 14.57 11.44
C CYS A 66 10.18 15.49 11.52
N ILE A 67 10.86 15.47 12.63
CA ILE A 67 12.05 16.34 12.86
C ILE A 67 13.26 15.92 12.03
N LYS A 68 13.32 14.67 11.60
CA LYS A 68 14.42 14.12 10.79
C LYS A 68 14.14 14.14 9.29
N CYS A 69 12.94 14.53 8.85
CA CYS A 69 12.62 14.70 7.45
C CYS A 69 13.48 15.81 6.82
N SER A 70 13.80 15.68 5.54
CA SER A 70 14.65 16.61 4.80
C SER A 70 13.93 17.37 3.69
N ASP A 71 12.73 16.96 3.31
CA ASP A 71 11.90 17.61 2.29
C ASP A 71 10.81 18.49 2.92
N TYR A 72 9.75 18.81 2.16
CA TYR A 72 8.63 19.62 2.63
C TYR A 72 7.90 19.05 3.86
N ARG A 73 8.13 17.77 4.19
CA ARG A 73 7.54 17.10 5.36
C ARG A 73 8.32 17.37 6.66
N LYS A 74 9.46 18.06 6.57
CA LYS A 74 10.25 18.42 7.75
C LYS A 74 9.42 19.23 8.76
N ASP A 75 9.48 18.78 10.02
CA ASP A 75 8.78 19.37 11.17
C ASP A 75 7.24 19.33 11.05
N GLN A 76 6.70 18.65 10.05
CA GLN A 76 5.26 18.46 9.91
C GLN A 76 4.75 17.31 10.79
N PRO A 77 3.46 17.34 11.19
CA PRO A 77 2.87 16.24 11.94
C PRO A 77 2.99 14.92 11.18
N VAL A 78 3.40 13.87 11.87
CA VAL A 78 3.43 12.50 11.30
C VAL A 78 2.02 11.97 11.07
N LEU A 79 1.08 12.30 11.97
CA LEU A 79 -0.33 11.98 11.77
C LEU A 79 -0.88 12.79 10.58
N GLY A 80 -1.46 12.09 9.61
CA GLY A 80 -1.96 12.65 8.36
C GLY A 80 -0.93 12.78 7.25
N MET A 81 0.33 12.44 7.52
CA MET A 81 1.42 12.58 6.55
C MET A 81 1.34 11.55 5.44
N GLU A 82 1.51 12.02 4.21
CA GLU A 82 1.69 11.16 3.04
C GLU A 82 3.11 10.60 3.05
N ILE A 83 3.22 9.28 3.32
CA ILE A 83 4.50 8.58 3.40
C ILE A 83 4.81 7.73 2.18
N ILE A 84 3.79 7.28 1.45
CA ILE A 84 3.94 6.58 0.17
C ILE A 84 3.52 7.51 -0.95
N LYS A 85 4.35 7.62 -1.98
CA LYS A 85 4.13 8.54 -3.09
C LYS A 85 4.43 7.91 -4.42
N ASP A 86 3.62 8.27 -5.41
CA ASP A 86 3.88 8.07 -6.84
C ASP A 86 4.06 6.61 -7.27
N LEU A 87 3.46 5.65 -6.58
CA LEU A 87 3.47 4.26 -7.03
C LEU A 87 2.68 4.10 -8.33
N GLU A 88 3.24 3.36 -9.27
CA GLU A 88 2.64 3.01 -10.54
C GLU A 88 2.29 1.52 -10.56
N GLN A 89 1.11 1.20 -11.03
CA GLN A 89 0.69 -0.19 -11.15
C GLN A 89 1.32 -0.84 -12.38
N ASP A 90 1.97 -1.98 -12.17
CA ASP A 90 2.46 -2.87 -13.22
C ASP A 90 1.95 -4.28 -12.90
N ASN A 91 0.87 -4.70 -13.58
CA ASN A 91 0.17 -5.95 -13.29
C ASN A 91 -0.29 -6.03 -11.80
N ASN A 92 0.27 -6.96 -11.04
CA ASN A 92 -0.05 -7.17 -9.62
C ASN A 92 0.93 -6.45 -8.66
N GLU A 93 1.84 -5.66 -9.19
CA GLU A 93 2.83 -4.93 -8.42
C GLU A 93 2.62 -3.42 -8.56
N PHE A 94 3.05 -2.68 -7.54
CA PHE A 94 3.00 -1.23 -7.49
C PHE A 94 4.40 -0.75 -7.19
N GLU A 95 5.03 -0.05 -8.11
CA GLU A 95 6.45 0.27 -8.10
C GLU A 95 6.74 1.70 -8.57
N ASP A 96 8.02 2.05 -8.66
CA ASP A 96 8.52 3.37 -9.12
C ASP A 96 8.08 4.55 -8.24
N GLY A 97 7.64 4.27 -7.03
CA GLY A 97 7.35 5.28 -6.02
C GLY A 97 8.34 5.25 -4.87
N THR A 98 8.02 6.01 -3.84
CA THR A 98 8.87 6.15 -2.65
C THR A 98 8.07 5.90 -1.37
N ILE A 99 8.78 5.52 -0.31
CA ILE A 99 8.26 5.45 1.04
C ILE A 99 9.18 6.20 1.99
N LEU A 100 8.60 7.03 2.85
CA LEU A 100 9.29 7.74 3.92
C LEU A 100 9.16 6.95 5.24
N ASP A 101 10.27 6.80 5.95
CA ASP A 101 10.24 6.42 7.35
C ASP A 101 10.32 7.68 8.22
N PRO A 102 9.22 8.06 8.91
CA PRO A 102 9.22 9.29 9.72
C PRO A 102 10.14 9.23 10.94
N GLU A 103 10.52 8.05 11.38
CA GLU A 103 11.38 7.89 12.57
C GLU A 103 12.84 8.25 12.27
N ASN A 104 13.33 7.93 11.08
CA ASN A 104 14.69 8.26 10.65
C ASN A 104 14.77 9.36 9.59
N GLY A 105 13.63 9.77 9.02
CA GLY A 105 13.53 10.80 7.97
C GLY A 105 14.03 10.36 6.60
N LYS A 106 14.35 9.09 6.41
CA LYS A 106 14.86 8.57 5.15
C LYS A 106 13.74 8.21 4.18
N ILE A 107 14.02 8.44 2.89
CA ILE A 107 13.15 8.11 1.78
C ILE A 107 13.77 6.95 1.02
N TYR A 108 12.97 5.92 0.77
CA TYR A 108 13.38 4.70 0.07
C TYR A 108 12.56 4.54 -1.21
N ASP A 109 13.16 3.98 -2.25
CA ASP A 109 12.39 3.46 -3.36
C ASP A 109 11.47 2.35 -2.86
N CYS A 110 10.26 2.27 -3.39
CA CYS A 110 9.21 1.44 -2.82
C CYS A 110 8.55 0.55 -3.87
N LYS A 111 8.29 -0.68 -3.47
CA LYS A 111 7.48 -1.63 -4.22
C LYS A 111 6.50 -2.31 -3.28
N ILE A 112 5.26 -2.41 -3.71
CA ILE A 112 4.17 -2.99 -2.93
C ILE A 112 3.44 -4.05 -3.76
N TRP A 113 3.05 -5.15 -3.13
CA TRP A 113 2.20 -6.17 -3.74
C TRP A 113 1.42 -6.93 -2.67
N LEU A 114 0.25 -7.45 -3.04
CA LEU A 114 -0.53 -8.31 -2.16
C LEU A 114 0.12 -9.69 -2.06
N LYS A 115 0.37 -10.16 -0.83
CA LYS A 115 0.72 -11.54 -0.54
C LYS A 115 -0.53 -12.41 -0.59
N ASP A 116 -1.60 -11.93 0.02
CA ASP A 116 -2.97 -12.42 -0.04
C ASP A 116 -3.95 -11.24 0.15
N LYS A 117 -5.24 -11.49 0.20
CA LYS A 117 -6.24 -10.41 0.31
C LYS A 117 -6.12 -9.57 1.58
N ASN A 118 -5.48 -10.10 2.64
CA ASN A 118 -5.36 -9.45 3.95
C ASN A 118 -3.93 -9.05 4.31
N THR A 119 -2.95 -9.38 3.49
CA THR A 119 -1.53 -9.10 3.75
C THR A 119 -0.90 -8.38 2.57
N LEU A 120 -0.31 -7.24 2.86
CA LEU A 120 0.41 -6.40 1.91
C LEU A 120 1.90 -6.50 2.17
N ASN A 121 2.67 -6.85 1.16
CA ASN A 121 4.13 -6.74 1.21
C ASN A 121 4.55 -5.33 0.80
N VAL A 122 5.30 -4.68 1.65
CA VAL A 122 5.84 -3.33 1.44
C VAL A 122 7.35 -3.40 1.51
N ARG A 123 8.01 -3.15 0.38
CA ARG A 123 9.47 -3.25 0.24
C ARG A 123 10.09 -1.89 0.02
N GLY A 124 11.07 -1.55 0.85
CA GLY A 124 11.92 -0.40 0.68
C GLY A 124 13.31 -0.83 0.19
N TYR A 125 13.90 -0.04 -0.72
CA TYR A 125 15.21 -0.31 -1.30
C TYR A 125 16.21 0.77 -0.90
N VAL A 126 17.40 0.34 -0.49
CA VAL A 126 18.55 1.21 -0.25
C VAL A 126 19.76 0.61 -0.98
N MET A 127 20.19 1.24 -2.07
CA MET A 127 21.30 0.77 -2.90
C MET A 127 21.09 -0.69 -3.33
N PHE A 128 21.94 -1.62 -2.86
CA PHE A 128 21.86 -3.06 -3.18
C PHE A 128 21.02 -3.87 -2.18
N PHE A 129 20.51 -3.23 -1.13
CA PHE A 129 19.77 -3.89 -0.07
C PHE A 129 18.29 -3.55 -0.16
N TYR A 130 17.47 -4.46 0.32
CA TYR A 130 16.04 -4.22 0.49
C TYR A 130 15.55 -4.83 1.79
N ARG A 131 14.43 -4.29 2.26
CA ARG A 131 13.71 -4.81 3.42
C ARG A 131 12.22 -4.86 3.09
N THR A 132 11.59 -6.00 3.37
CA THR A 132 10.16 -6.21 3.15
C THR A 132 9.44 -6.31 4.48
N GLN A 133 8.41 -5.49 4.65
CA GLN A 133 7.47 -5.56 5.76
C GLN A 133 6.15 -6.16 5.29
N GLU A 134 5.46 -6.84 6.18
CA GLU A 134 4.09 -7.27 5.97
C GLU A 134 3.14 -6.36 6.74
N TRP A 135 2.21 -5.72 6.04
CA TRP A 135 1.15 -4.94 6.63
C TRP A 135 -0.15 -5.71 6.57
N ILE A 136 -0.98 -5.58 7.59
CA ILE A 136 -2.20 -6.37 7.74
C ILE A 136 -3.42 -5.50 7.42
N ARG A 137 -4.34 -6.01 6.61
CA ARG A 137 -5.54 -5.27 6.25
C ARG A 137 -6.36 -4.91 7.48
N PHE A 138 -6.66 -3.64 7.61
CA PHE A 138 -7.55 -3.11 8.64
C PHE A 138 -8.97 -2.97 8.10
N SER A 139 -9.12 -2.43 6.92
CA SER A 139 -10.41 -2.37 6.20
C SER A 139 -10.28 -2.03 4.72
#